data_ab1d8fff092a6241567a0371615354d2
#
_entry.id   ab1d8fff092a6241567a0371615354d2
#
_cell.length_a   1.000
_cell.length_b   1.000
_cell.length_c   1.000
_cell.angle_alpha   90.00
_cell.angle_beta   90.00
_cell.angle_gamma   90.00
#
_symmetry.space_group_name_H-M   'P 1'
#
loop_
_entity.id
_entity.type
_entity.pdbx_description
1 polymer ?
#
loop_
_entity_poly.entity_id
_entity_poly.type
_entity_poly.pdbx_seq_one_letter_code
_entity_poly.pdbx_strand_id
1 'polypeptide(L)'
;MITAGQRNKMKKVFKTGYSKEVQKLLTAKAIWNKKGLPFSNSYITHVFNGRNTNIDIEDAIIELYQKRLYEETAITLRRKEIFSKKV
;
A
#
# COMPACT_ATOMS: atom_id res chain seq x y z
N MET A 1 1.62 -13.26 5.89
CA MET A 1 2.15 -13.41 4.53
C MET A 1 1.08 -12.99 3.52
N ILE A 2 1.47 -12.20 2.53
CA ILE A 2 0.53 -11.76 1.49
C ILE A 2 0.30 -12.91 0.52
N THR A 3 -0.96 -13.29 0.31
CA THR A 3 -1.32 -14.37 -0.62
C THR A 3 -1.32 -13.86 -2.06
N ALA A 4 -1.28 -14.79 -3.03
CA ALA A 4 -1.33 -14.42 -4.45
C ALA A 4 -2.64 -13.69 -4.80
N GLY A 5 -3.77 -14.12 -4.24
CA GLY A 5 -5.05 -13.45 -4.46
C GLY A 5 -5.07 -12.03 -3.92
N GLN A 6 -4.53 -11.83 -2.71
CA GLN A 6 -4.39 -10.51 -2.11
C GLN A 6 -3.48 -9.63 -2.95
N ARG A 7 -2.36 -10.18 -3.40
CA ARG A 7 -1.40 -9.45 -4.25
C ARG A 7 -2.04 -8.96 -5.55
N ASN A 8 -2.82 -9.81 -6.19
CA ASN A 8 -3.50 -9.45 -7.44
C ASN A 8 -4.48 -8.28 -7.24
N LYS A 9 -5.22 -8.29 -6.14
CA LYS A 9 -6.12 -7.19 -5.79
C LYS A 9 -5.36 -5.90 -5.51
N MET A 10 -4.24 -6.00 -4.78
CA MET A 10 -3.41 -4.85 -4.44
C MET A 10 -2.76 -4.22 -5.68
N LYS A 11 -2.31 -5.03 -6.62
CA LYS A 11 -1.71 -4.54 -7.86
C LYS A 11 -2.65 -3.65 -8.65
N LYS A 12 -3.93 -3.93 -8.64
CA LYS A 12 -4.94 -3.13 -9.35
C LYS A 12 -5.08 -1.75 -8.73
N VAL A 13 -4.87 -1.63 -7.43
CA VAL A 13 -4.99 -0.37 -6.70
C VAL A 13 -3.67 0.40 -6.71
N PHE A 14 -2.56 -0.28 -6.47
CA PHE A 14 -1.25 0.37 -6.33
C PHE A 14 -0.71 0.92 -7.65
N LYS A 15 -0.90 0.18 -8.73
CA LYS A 15 -0.31 0.51 -10.05
C LYS A 15 1.21 0.55 -9.97
N THR A 16 1.81 1.73 -9.75
CA THR A 16 3.26 1.89 -9.61
C THR A 16 3.60 2.78 -8.43
N GLY A 17 4.85 2.69 -7.95
CA GLY A 17 5.35 3.59 -6.91
C GLY A 17 4.92 3.26 -5.49
N TYR A 18 4.27 2.13 -5.27
CA TYR A 18 3.82 1.76 -3.93
C TYR A 18 4.97 1.54 -2.94
N SER A 19 6.11 1.03 -3.41
CA SER A 19 7.24 0.73 -2.53
C SER A 19 7.80 1.96 -1.85
N LYS A 20 7.82 3.09 -2.54
CA LYS A 20 8.26 4.36 -1.95
C LYS A 20 7.30 4.84 -0.85
N GLU A 21 6.00 4.67 -1.06
CA GLU A 21 5.01 5.05 -0.07
C GLU A 21 5.04 4.12 1.15
N VAL A 22 5.25 2.83 0.94
CA VAL A 22 5.45 1.87 2.03
C VAL A 22 6.69 2.26 2.84
N GLN A 23 7.78 2.62 2.16
CA GLN A 23 8.98 3.08 2.82
C GLN A 23 8.72 4.32 3.69
N LYS A 24 7.94 5.26 3.19
CA LYS A 24 7.56 6.45 3.94
C LYS A 24 6.73 6.10 5.18
N LEU A 25 5.81 5.16 5.05
CA LEU A 25 4.99 4.70 6.18
C LEU A 25 5.87 4.07 7.26
N LEU A 26 6.79 3.20 6.87
CA LEU A 26 7.70 2.56 7.81
C LEU A 26 8.58 3.59 8.52
N THR A 27 9.08 4.56 7.79
CA THR A 27 9.88 5.65 8.35
C THR A 27 9.07 6.47 9.34
N ALA A 28 7.83 6.80 9.00
CA ALA A 28 6.94 7.55 9.89
C ALA A 28 6.64 6.80 11.18
N LYS A 29 6.61 5.46 11.13
CA LYS A 29 6.40 4.60 12.30
C LYS A 29 7.70 4.29 13.03
N ALA A 30 8.84 4.83 12.57
CA ALA A 30 10.18 4.56 13.10
C ALA A 30 10.52 3.08 13.07
N ILE A 31 10.13 2.39 11.99
CA ILE A 31 10.46 0.98 11.77
C ILE A 31 11.63 0.91 10.79
N TRP A 32 12.74 0.36 11.27
CA TRP A 32 14.00 0.33 10.54
C TRP A 32 14.47 -1.12 10.32
N ASN A 33 15.39 -1.31 9.38
CA ASN A 33 16.03 -2.60 9.19
C ASN A 33 17.02 -2.87 10.34
N LYS A 34 17.68 -4.03 10.32
CA LYS A 34 18.63 -4.43 11.37
C LYS A 34 19.79 -3.46 11.53
N LYS A 35 20.11 -2.70 10.49
CA LYS A 35 21.19 -1.71 10.51
C LYS A 35 20.74 -0.32 10.96
N GLY A 36 19.46 -0.17 11.31
CA GLY A 36 18.90 1.10 11.70
C GLY A 36 18.63 2.04 10.53
N LEU A 37 18.52 1.51 9.32
CA LEU A 37 18.29 2.27 8.11
C LEU A 37 16.91 1.92 7.53
N PRO A 38 16.33 2.78 6.69
CA PRO A 38 15.07 2.45 6.02
C PRO A 38 15.20 1.20 5.16
N PHE A 39 14.14 0.41 5.08
CA PHE A 39 14.11 -0.74 4.18
C PHE A 39 14.20 -0.29 2.74
N SER A 40 14.95 -1.03 1.92
CA SER A 40 15.07 -0.71 0.51
C SER A 40 13.79 -1.02 -0.25
N ASN A 41 13.58 -0.31 -1.36
CA ASN A 41 12.44 -0.59 -2.24
C ASN A 41 12.45 -2.02 -2.76
N SER A 42 13.63 -2.55 -3.06
CA SER A 42 13.80 -3.94 -3.51
C SER A 42 13.31 -4.94 -2.45
N TYR A 43 13.67 -4.72 -1.19
CA TYR A 43 13.25 -5.60 -0.10
C TYR A 43 11.72 -5.54 0.08
N ILE A 44 11.15 -4.35 0.04
CA ILE A 44 9.70 -4.17 0.14
C ILE A 44 8.99 -4.92 -1.00
N THR A 45 9.53 -4.83 -2.21
CA THR A 45 9.00 -5.55 -3.37
C THR A 45 9.08 -7.05 -3.17
N HIS A 46 10.19 -7.56 -2.61
CA HIS A 46 10.34 -8.98 -2.33
C HIS A 46 9.32 -9.48 -1.31
N VAL A 47 9.05 -8.68 -0.28
CA VAL A 47 8.01 -9.02 0.71
C VAL A 47 6.64 -9.03 0.06
N PHE A 48 6.34 -8.05 -0.77
CA PHE A 48 5.08 -7.99 -1.51
C PHE A 48 4.89 -9.21 -2.41
N ASN A 49 5.95 -9.65 -3.06
CA ASN A 49 5.91 -10.81 -3.97
C ASN A 49 5.98 -12.16 -3.24
N GLY A 50 6.07 -12.16 -1.91
CA GLY A 50 6.10 -13.38 -1.14
C GLY A 50 7.45 -14.06 -1.06
N ARG A 51 8.51 -13.40 -1.52
CA ARG A 51 9.88 -13.95 -1.47
C ARG A 51 10.49 -13.87 -0.09
N ASN A 52 10.11 -12.87 0.68
CA ASN A 52 10.55 -12.67 2.06
C ASN A 52 9.33 -12.43 2.95
N THR A 53 9.47 -12.75 4.23
CA THR A 53 8.42 -12.54 5.22
C THR A 53 8.87 -11.46 6.19
N ASN A 54 8.06 -10.42 6.36
CA ASN A 54 8.31 -9.36 7.33
C ASN A 54 6.98 -8.74 7.72
N ILE A 55 6.56 -8.99 8.96
CA ILE A 55 5.25 -8.57 9.45
C ILE A 55 5.08 -7.05 9.37
N ASP A 56 6.09 -6.29 9.73
CA ASP A 56 6.01 -4.83 9.71
C ASP A 56 5.79 -4.29 8.31
N ILE A 57 6.50 -4.84 7.33
CA ILE A 57 6.34 -4.44 5.92
C ILE A 57 4.99 -4.89 5.39
N GLU A 58 4.58 -6.11 5.71
CA GLU A 58 3.27 -6.62 5.29
C GLU A 58 2.13 -5.76 5.82
N ASP A 59 2.19 -5.39 7.10
CA ASP A 59 1.20 -4.52 7.72
C ASP A 59 1.17 -3.13 7.06
N ALA A 60 2.34 -2.57 6.75
CA ALA A 60 2.43 -1.29 6.08
C ALA A 60 1.84 -1.35 4.67
N ILE A 61 2.07 -2.44 3.95
CA ILE A 61 1.50 -2.64 2.61
C ILE A 61 -0.02 -2.71 2.69
N ILE A 62 -0.55 -3.46 3.65
CA ILE A 62 -2.00 -3.59 3.85
C ILE A 62 -2.61 -2.25 4.24
N GLU A 63 -1.97 -1.51 5.12
CA GLU A 63 -2.42 -0.19 5.53
C GLU A 63 -2.49 0.77 4.34
N LEU A 64 -1.48 0.77 3.49
CA LEU A 64 -1.48 1.59 2.28
C LEU A 64 -2.61 1.19 1.34
N TYR A 65 -2.84 -0.11 1.18
CA TYR A 65 -3.91 -0.63 0.35
C TYR A 65 -5.28 -0.14 0.84
N GLN A 66 -5.53 -0.24 2.14
CA GLN A 66 -6.77 0.23 2.75
C GLN A 66 -6.95 1.74 2.55
N LYS A 67 -5.89 2.49 2.73
CA LYS A 67 -5.90 3.94 2.55
C LYS A 67 -6.27 4.31 1.11
N ARG A 68 -5.66 3.65 0.14
CA ARG A 68 -5.94 3.91 -1.27
C ARG A 68 -7.35 3.51 -1.68
N LEU A 69 -7.85 2.39 -1.16
CA LEU A 69 -9.23 1.98 -1.38
C LEU A 69 -10.21 3.02 -0.84
N TYR A 70 -9.95 3.53 0.36
CA TYR A 70 -10.78 4.55 0.97
C TYR A 70 -10.79 5.83 0.13
N GLU A 71 -9.63 6.28 -0.31
CA GLU A 71 -9.50 7.47 -1.14
C GLU A 71 -10.23 7.29 -2.48
N GLU A 72 -10.08 6.15 -3.12
CA GLU A 72 -10.75 5.84 -4.38
C GLU A 72 -12.26 5.84 -4.22
N THR A 73 -12.77 5.21 -3.16
CA THR A 73 -14.19 5.17 -2.86
C THR A 73 -14.72 6.58 -2.59
N ALA A 74 -14.00 7.38 -1.81
CA ALA A 74 -14.39 8.75 -1.51
C ALA A 74 -14.46 9.61 -2.78
N ILE A 75 -13.50 9.48 -3.67
CA ILE A 75 -13.48 10.20 -4.94
C ILE A 75 -14.66 9.77 -5.82
N THR A 76 -14.92 8.49 -5.91
CA THR A 76 -16.04 7.94 -6.69
C THR A 76 -17.38 8.44 -6.17
N LEU A 77 -17.59 8.42 -4.86
CA LEU A 77 -18.81 8.91 -4.24
C LEU A 77 -18.98 10.41 -4.48
N ARG A 78 -17.92 11.19 -4.35
CA ARG A 78 -17.96 12.63 -4.60
C ARG A 78 -18.35 12.94 -6.04
N ARG A 79 -17.77 12.24 -7.00
CA ARG A 79 -18.10 12.41 -8.41
C ARG A 79 -19.55 12.05 -8.68
N LYS A 80 -20.03 10.98 -8.10
CA LYS A 80 -21.40 10.53 -8.21
C LYS A 80 -22.39 11.57 -7.69
N GLU A 81 -22.08 12.17 -6.54
CA GLU A 81 -22.90 13.23 -5.97
C GLU A 81 -22.96 14.47 -6.88
N ILE A 82 -21.82 14.86 -7.42
CA ILE A 82 -21.74 16.02 -8.32
C ILE A 82 -22.59 15.81 -9.54
N PHE A 83 -22.51 14.63 -10.14
CA PHE A 83 -23.26 14.35 -11.37
C PHE A 83 -24.74 14.06 -11.11
N SER A 84 -25.09 13.51 -9.95
CA SER A 84 -26.50 13.26 -9.63
C SER A 84 -27.25 14.52 -9.22
N LYS A 85 -26.57 15.55 -8.76
CA LYS A 85 -27.17 16.85 -8.45
C LYS A 85 -27.42 17.69 -9.69
N LYS A 86 -26.99 17.24 -10.80
CA LYS A 86 -27.17 17.93 -12.06
C LYS A 86 -28.61 17.76 -12.52
N VAL A 87 -29.33 18.78 -12.53
CA VAL A 87 -30.72 18.79 -12.95
C VAL A 87 -30.86 19.56 -14.24
#